data_8f1fe05323779148c22d8d3cba7bc34a
#
_entry.id   8f1fe05323779148c22d8d3cba7bc34a
#
_cell.length_a   1.000
_cell.length_b   1.000
_cell.length_c   1.000
_cell.angle_alpha   90.00
_cell.angle_beta   90.00
_cell.angle_gamma   90.00
#
_symmetry.space_group_name_H-M   'P 1'
#
loop_
_entity.id
_entity.type
_entity.pdbx_description
1 polymer ?
#
loop_
_entity_poly.entity_id
_entity_poly.type
_entity_poly.pdbx_seq_one_letter_code
_entity_poly.pdbx_strand_id
1 'polypeptide(L)'
;MRQTFWMSTMAALLALGALAPAQAAPRFYAGVPMATASAIERRDGGVVLAFLRENGEVNGYYCQCNEGSEKRMNLDRYGKASIEAVFQLDLDSEGETTLVLSRSANAYGLHAYRYERSGGKMFKVATLQPALDAIVHGAKVMDEARVRAALTSLQLIDYSIAYAPSGVAEFDAIEHAHGALVGYFNIDGELLPGKPADAPAFAYKKTYQEKDGHSLTVTYLLGKGWEGGHAPSYHVKWITWETQPQRFAASQDGLFIEYDVNCCVGSMFARGLYAQGKRTGVWHFEEPETIRSSGAFVDDKAEGPWTYESGDETTTGMMQRGQRTGRWEVSPGVAEWRAADMHSFTGYDHFVKDRLNGPSERRVDGVVQWQGNYVNGKKQGLWVEPGGGGNYVDDIKQGPWKKATPDGGRQVLTMLDGKPEGKLEQYAADGQLELVEHYRLGVLEGPMESFYPDGKRRYQGSFADGKRDGVETLFYPDGEVPQFHRNWHKGVLHGVNIEHFQNGKPKQIGAYNMGNKTGRFQYFRDDGQLIEETVY
;
A
#
# COMPACT_ATOMS: atom_id res chain seq x y z
N MET A 1 -38.23 -7.15 -19.29
CA MET A 1 -38.53 -8.15 -20.35
C MET A 1 -37.26 -8.62 -21.11
N ARG A 2 -36.06 -8.27 -20.72
CA ARG A 2 -34.77 -8.75 -21.32
C ARG A 2 -33.91 -9.66 -20.42
N GLN A 3 -34.25 -9.81 -19.15
CA GLN A 3 -33.48 -10.64 -18.20
C GLN A 3 -33.96 -12.11 -18.14
N THR A 4 -35.19 -12.43 -18.49
CA THR A 4 -35.70 -13.81 -18.48
C THR A 4 -35.19 -14.67 -19.63
N PHE A 5 -34.61 -14.09 -20.67
CA PHE A 5 -34.14 -14.84 -21.85
C PHE A 5 -32.73 -15.42 -21.67
N TRP A 6 -31.94 -14.91 -20.73
CA TRP A 6 -30.53 -15.31 -20.51
C TRP A 6 -30.37 -16.53 -19.60
N MET A 7 -31.24 -16.70 -18.61
CA MET A 7 -31.18 -17.90 -17.72
C MET A 7 -31.57 -19.19 -18.45
N SER A 8 -32.47 -19.14 -19.43
CA SER A 8 -32.88 -20.35 -20.17
C SER A 8 -31.81 -20.89 -21.12
N THR A 9 -30.92 -20.03 -21.64
CA THR A 9 -29.89 -20.46 -22.57
C THR A 9 -28.64 -21.00 -21.86
N MET A 10 -28.35 -20.57 -20.63
CA MET A 10 -27.25 -21.14 -19.83
C MET A 10 -27.58 -22.50 -19.24
N ALA A 11 -28.81 -22.70 -18.77
CA ALA A 11 -29.26 -24.02 -18.29
C ALA A 11 -29.24 -25.10 -19.40
N ALA A 12 -29.46 -24.70 -20.66
CA ALA A 12 -29.38 -25.62 -21.80
C ALA A 12 -27.93 -26.01 -22.17
N LEU A 13 -26.93 -25.16 -21.91
CA LEU A 13 -25.51 -25.46 -22.18
C LEU A 13 -24.89 -26.31 -21.06
N LEU A 14 -25.37 -26.21 -19.81
CA LEU A 14 -24.90 -27.03 -18.69
C LEU A 14 -25.50 -28.47 -18.69
N ALA A 15 -26.69 -28.65 -19.26
CA ALA A 15 -27.30 -29.98 -19.42
C ALA A 15 -26.70 -30.82 -20.59
N LEU A 16 -25.95 -30.19 -21.48
CA LEU A 16 -25.27 -30.83 -22.61
C LEU A 16 -23.84 -31.26 -22.31
N GLY A 17 -23.38 -31.15 -21.05
CA GLY A 17 -22.02 -31.53 -20.62
C GLY A 17 -21.71 -33.03 -20.64
N ALA A 18 -22.62 -33.91 -21.11
CA ALA A 18 -22.38 -35.33 -21.19
C ALA A 18 -22.07 -35.86 -22.60
N LEU A 19 -22.35 -35.13 -23.67
CA LEU A 19 -22.08 -35.58 -25.06
C LEU A 19 -22.08 -34.41 -26.05
N ALA A 20 -21.11 -33.51 -25.97
CA ALA A 20 -20.80 -32.65 -27.09
C ALA A 20 -19.84 -33.40 -28.01
N PRO A 21 -20.11 -33.50 -29.34
CA PRO A 21 -19.10 -33.98 -30.29
C PRO A 21 -17.88 -33.08 -30.18
N ALA A 22 -16.69 -33.67 -30.29
CA ALA A 22 -15.41 -32.97 -30.25
C ALA A 22 -15.41 -31.77 -31.21
N GLN A 23 -15.87 -30.62 -30.74
CA GLN A 23 -15.55 -29.37 -31.38
C GLN A 23 -14.05 -29.18 -31.21
N ALA A 24 -13.37 -28.82 -32.28
CA ALA A 24 -11.94 -28.64 -32.32
C ALA A 24 -11.53 -27.75 -31.13
N ALA A 25 -10.67 -28.26 -30.27
CA ALA A 25 -10.15 -27.51 -29.12
C ALA A 25 -9.60 -26.16 -29.61
N PRO A 26 -9.86 -25.06 -28.89
CA PRO A 26 -9.31 -23.76 -29.26
C PRO A 26 -7.81 -23.87 -29.54
N ARG A 27 -7.33 -23.24 -30.59
CA ARG A 27 -5.96 -23.41 -31.09
C ARG A 27 -4.87 -23.15 -30.06
N PHE A 28 -5.13 -22.29 -29.08
CA PHE A 28 -4.12 -21.91 -28.09
C PHE A 28 -3.73 -23.00 -27.08
N TYR A 29 -4.51 -24.08 -26.97
CA TYR A 29 -4.18 -25.26 -26.17
C TYR A 29 -4.11 -26.56 -26.99
N ALA A 30 -4.06 -26.45 -28.30
CA ALA A 30 -3.90 -27.62 -29.16
C ALA A 30 -2.60 -28.39 -28.83
N GLY A 31 -2.74 -29.71 -28.59
CA GLY A 31 -1.62 -30.59 -28.26
C GLY A 31 -1.26 -30.69 -26.77
N VAL A 32 -1.93 -29.96 -25.88
CA VAL A 32 -1.74 -30.07 -24.41
C VAL A 32 -2.97 -30.77 -23.79
N PRO A 33 -2.79 -31.82 -22.95
CA PRO A 33 -3.91 -32.51 -22.32
C PRO A 33 -4.69 -31.57 -21.40
N MET A 34 -6.00 -31.49 -21.56
CA MET A 34 -6.87 -30.72 -20.65
C MET A 34 -6.99 -31.39 -19.29
N ALA A 35 -6.92 -30.60 -18.23
CA ALA A 35 -7.06 -31.07 -16.85
C ALA A 35 -8.53 -31.32 -16.47
N THR A 36 -9.45 -30.66 -17.16
CA THR A 36 -10.90 -30.77 -17.02
C THR A 36 -11.57 -30.48 -18.36
N ALA A 37 -12.81 -30.92 -18.54
CA ALA A 37 -13.62 -30.62 -19.70
C ALA A 37 -14.19 -29.18 -19.69
N SER A 38 -13.94 -28.39 -18.64
CA SER A 38 -14.50 -27.05 -18.49
C SER A 38 -13.62 -26.01 -19.19
N ALA A 39 -14.10 -25.50 -20.28
CA ALA A 39 -13.64 -24.24 -20.88
C ALA A 39 -14.79 -23.25 -20.83
N ILE A 40 -14.54 -22.03 -20.37
CA ILE A 40 -15.52 -20.95 -20.42
C ILE A 40 -15.16 -20.03 -21.57
N GLU A 41 -16.04 -19.97 -22.57
CA GLU A 41 -15.94 -19.03 -23.67
C GLU A 41 -16.83 -17.82 -23.37
N ARG A 42 -16.23 -16.63 -23.32
CA ARG A 42 -16.96 -15.38 -23.13
C ARG A 42 -17.37 -14.82 -24.48
N ARG A 43 -18.69 -14.55 -24.67
CA ARG A 43 -19.23 -14.10 -25.96
C ARG A 43 -18.92 -12.63 -26.31
N ASP A 44 -18.61 -11.79 -25.33
CA ASP A 44 -18.52 -10.32 -25.50
C ASP A 44 -17.08 -9.79 -25.55
N GLY A 45 -16.12 -10.57 -25.97
CA GLY A 45 -14.74 -10.11 -26.07
C GLY A 45 -13.71 -11.21 -26.17
N GLY A 46 -14.14 -12.45 -26.32
CA GLY A 46 -13.25 -13.55 -26.70
C GLY A 46 -12.22 -13.96 -25.65
N VAL A 47 -12.51 -13.84 -24.33
CA VAL A 47 -11.65 -14.43 -23.30
C VAL A 47 -12.02 -15.90 -23.11
N VAL A 48 -11.06 -16.78 -23.32
CA VAL A 48 -11.19 -18.23 -23.11
C VAL A 48 -10.29 -18.63 -21.93
N LEU A 49 -10.86 -19.38 -20.98
CA LEU A 49 -10.13 -19.98 -19.86
C LEU A 49 -9.86 -21.46 -20.17
N ALA A 50 -8.65 -21.92 -19.90
CA ALA A 50 -8.28 -23.32 -20.05
C ALA A 50 -7.43 -23.79 -18.86
N PHE A 51 -7.69 -25.03 -18.42
CA PHE A 51 -6.93 -25.67 -17.35
C PHE A 51 -6.22 -26.89 -17.91
N LEU A 52 -4.91 -26.86 -17.92
CA LEU A 52 -4.09 -27.86 -18.58
C LEU A 52 -3.24 -28.60 -17.55
N ARG A 53 -3.11 -29.92 -17.73
CA ARG A 53 -2.22 -30.74 -16.90
C ARG A 53 -0.87 -30.85 -17.59
N GLU A 54 0.14 -30.24 -16.97
CA GLU A 54 1.52 -30.18 -17.46
C GLU A 54 2.44 -30.72 -16.37
N ASN A 55 3.27 -31.71 -16.69
CA ASN A 55 4.18 -32.35 -15.71
C ASN A 55 3.51 -32.86 -14.43
N GLY A 56 2.24 -33.28 -14.52
CA GLY A 56 1.45 -33.79 -13.40
C GLY A 56 0.76 -32.70 -12.55
N GLU A 57 0.97 -31.44 -12.87
CA GLU A 57 0.33 -30.28 -12.21
C GLU A 57 -0.69 -29.62 -13.12
N VAL A 58 -1.71 -29.01 -12.53
CA VAL A 58 -2.75 -28.25 -13.24
C VAL A 58 -2.39 -26.78 -13.23
N ASN A 59 -2.28 -26.21 -14.42
CA ASN A 59 -2.06 -24.79 -14.65
C ASN A 59 -3.28 -24.18 -15.33
N GLY A 60 -3.74 -23.04 -14.83
CA GLY A 60 -4.78 -22.23 -15.45
C GLY A 60 -4.19 -21.20 -16.40
N TYR A 61 -4.86 -21.01 -17.53
CA TYR A 61 -4.48 -20.06 -18.56
C TYR A 61 -5.70 -19.30 -19.06
N TYR A 62 -5.47 -18.11 -19.58
CA TYR A 62 -6.48 -17.35 -20.29
C TYR A 62 -5.92 -16.80 -21.60
N CYS A 63 -6.81 -16.54 -22.53
CA CYS A 63 -6.49 -15.96 -23.83
C CYS A 63 -7.58 -14.94 -24.19
N GLN A 64 -7.18 -13.77 -24.63
CA GLN A 64 -8.04 -12.86 -25.37
C GLN A 64 -7.94 -13.25 -26.85
N CYS A 65 -8.71 -14.24 -27.27
CA CYS A 65 -8.65 -14.79 -28.62
C CYS A 65 -9.54 -13.96 -29.55
N ASN A 66 -9.08 -12.75 -29.90
CA ASN A 66 -9.61 -12.04 -31.06
C ASN A 66 -8.94 -12.60 -32.33
N GLU A 67 -9.63 -12.54 -33.45
CA GLU A 67 -9.11 -13.03 -34.73
C GLU A 67 -7.67 -12.56 -34.97
N GLY A 68 -6.70 -13.46 -34.77
CA GLY A 68 -5.29 -13.22 -35.06
C GLY A 68 -4.31 -13.17 -33.88
N SER A 69 -4.75 -13.15 -32.60
CA SER A 69 -3.82 -13.20 -31.46
C SER A 69 -4.03 -14.47 -30.62
N GLU A 70 -3.09 -15.40 -30.71
CA GLU A 70 -3.13 -16.69 -30.01
C GLU A 70 -2.27 -16.72 -28.75
N LYS A 71 -2.00 -15.57 -28.11
CA LYS A 71 -1.10 -15.51 -26.97
C LYS A 71 -1.79 -16.01 -25.69
N ARG A 72 -1.32 -17.16 -25.21
CA ARG A 72 -1.70 -17.76 -23.94
C ARG A 72 -1.04 -16.98 -22.77
N MET A 73 -1.83 -16.59 -21.78
CA MET A 73 -1.37 -15.92 -20.58
C MET A 73 -1.65 -16.80 -19.36
N ASN A 74 -0.75 -16.78 -18.37
CA ASN A 74 -0.92 -17.55 -17.14
C ASN A 74 -2.02 -16.92 -16.28
N LEU A 75 -2.90 -17.77 -15.74
CA LEU A 75 -3.91 -17.40 -14.77
C LEU A 75 -3.44 -17.72 -13.34
N ASP A 76 -3.22 -19.02 -13.07
CA ASP A 76 -2.79 -19.50 -11.75
C ASP A 76 -2.24 -20.93 -11.83
N ARG A 77 -1.63 -21.42 -10.74
CA ARG A 77 -1.17 -22.79 -10.59
C ARG A 77 -1.96 -23.49 -9.49
N TYR A 78 -2.54 -24.63 -9.83
CA TYR A 78 -3.38 -25.41 -8.92
C TYR A 78 -2.68 -26.68 -8.42
N GLY A 79 -1.40 -26.89 -8.76
CA GLY A 79 -0.61 -28.04 -8.37
C GLY A 79 -1.24 -29.35 -8.81
N LYS A 80 -1.37 -30.32 -7.89
CA LYS A 80 -1.96 -31.64 -8.17
C LYS A 80 -3.49 -31.68 -8.05
N ALA A 81 -4.14 -30.53 -7.84
CA ALA A 81 -5.60 -30.47 -7.72
C ALA A 81 -6.31 -30.87 -9.02
N SER A 82 -7.58 -31.23 -8.92
CA SER A 82 -8.53 -31.25 -10.02
C SER A 82 -9.36 -29.95 -10.02
N ILE A 83 -9.82 -29.54 -11.18
CA ILE A 83 -10.78 -28.46 -11.29
C ILE A 83 -12.18 -29.09 -11.31
N GLU A 84 -13.00 -28.79 -10.32
CA GLU A 84 -14.33 -29.37 -10.14
C GLU A 84 -15.41 -28.55 -10.83
N ALA A 85 -15.27 -27.20 -10.82
CA ALA A 85 -16.19 -26.31 -11.51
C ALA A 85 -15.52 -24.98 -11.85
N VAL A 86 -16.02 -24.35 -12.92
CA VAL A 86 -15.67 -22.98 -13.30
C VAL A 86 -16.98 -22.29 -13.68
N PHE A 87 -17.33 -21.20 -13.03
CA PHE A 87 -18.58 -20.50 -13.24
C PHE A 87 -18.45 -19.00 -12.96
N GLN A 88 -19.39 -18.21 -13.42
CA GLN A 88 -19.40 -16.78 -13.26
C GLN A 88 -20.54 -16.35 -12.33
N LEU A 89 -20.25 -15.38 -11.47
CA LEU A 89 -21.20 -14.71 -10.61
C LEU A 89 -20.85 -13.24 -10.55
N ASP A 90 -21.85 -12.41 -10.51
CA ASP A 90 -21.70 -11.03 -10.06
C ASP A 90 -21.72 -11.04 -8.54
N LEU A 91 -20.55 -10.86 -7.92
CA LEU A 91 -20.38 -10.92 -6.45
C LEU A 91 -20.44 -9.54 -5.82
N ASP A 92 -20.22 -8.52 -6.62
CA ASP A 92 -20.22 -7.12 -6.26
C ASP A 92 -20.52 -6.31 -7.52
N SER A 93 -20.90 -5.08 -7.39
CA SER A 93 -21.28 -4.19 -8.50
C SER A 93 -20.17 -3.89 -9.53
N GLU A 94 -18.96 -4.46 -9.34
CA GLU A 94 -17.79 -4.21 -10.20
C GLU A 94 -17.74 -5.14 -11.44
N GLY A 95 -18.67 -6.07 -11.58
CA GLY A 95 -18.82 -6.93 -12.76
C GLY A 95 -18.62 -8.43 -12.50
N GLU A 96 -18.75 -9.20 -13.57
CA GLU A 96 -18.71 -10.66 -13.49
C GLU A 96 -17.38 -11.19 -12.96
N THR A 97 -17.47 -11.91 -11.85
CA THR A 97 -16.35 -12.62 -11.23
C THR A 97 -16.37 -14.08 -11.66
N THR A 98 -15.27 -14.55 -12.20
CA THR A 98 -15.09 -15.98 -12.53
C THR A 98 -14.59 -16.72 -11.31
N LEU A 99 -15.33 -17.72 -10.88
CA LEU A 99 -14.98 -18.59 -9.75
C LEU A 99 -14.45 -19.92 -10.26
N VAL A 100 -13.34 -20.38 -9.67
CA VAL A 100 -12.71 -21.66 -9.97
C VAL A 100 -12.71 -22.50 -8.69
N LEU A 101 -13.51 -23.55 -8.67
CA LEU A 101 -13.53 -24.54 -7.61
C LEU A 101 -12.53 -25.65 -7.94
N SER A 102 -11.53 -25.82 -7.10
CA SER A 102 -10.51 -26.88 -7.21
C SER A 102 -10.60 -27.85 -6.03
N ARG A 103 -10.07 -29.07 -6.23
CA ARG A 103 -10.00 -30.10 -5.17
C ARG A 103 -8.60 -30.70 -5.13
N SER A 104 -7.94 -30.59 -4.01
CA SER A 104 -6.75 -31.36 -3.66
C SER A 104 -7.17 -32.63 -2.88
N ALA A 105 -6.23 -33.51 -2.52
CA ALA A 105 -6.53 -34.79 -1.89
C ALA A 105 -7.46 -34.69 -0.67
N ASN A 106 -7.37 -33.62 0.13
CA ASN A 106 -8.09 -33.45 1.40
C ASN A 106 -8.81 -32.11 1.57
N ALA A 107 -8.79 -31.24 0.56
CA ALA A 107 -9.37 -29.90 0.70
C ALA A 107 -9.88 -29.35 -0.63
N TYR A 108 -10.91 -28.52 -0.57
CA TYR A 108 -11.35 -27.69 -1.68
C TYR A 108 -10.67 -26.34 -1.62
N GLY A 109 -10.39 -25.76 -2.79
CA GLY A 109 -9.97 -24.39 -2.98
C GLY A 109 -10.97 -23.67 -3.86
N LEU A 110 -11.31 -22.45 -3.53
CA LEU A 110 -12.19 -21.60 -4.31
C LEU A 110 -11.46 -20.30 -4.61
N HIS A 111 -11.32 -19.96 -5.89
CA HIS A 111 -10.53 -18.81 -6.35
C HIS A 111 -11.37 -17.91 -7.22
N ALA A 112 -11.24 -16.60 -7.05
CA ALA A 112 -11.96 -15.60 -7.82
C ALA A 112 -11.03 -14.83 -8.76
N TYR A 113 -11.50 -14.61 -10.00
CA TYR A 113 -10.76 -13.87 -11.02
C TYR A 113 -11.68 -12.89 -11.73
N ARG A 114 -11.16 -11.73 -12.10
CA ARG A 114 -11.82 -10.73 -12.95
C ARG A 114 -11.00 -10.44 -14.18
N TYR A 115 -11.71 -10.07 -15.23
CA TYR A 115 -11.11 -9.62 -16.47
C TYR A 115 -11.19 -8.10 -16.58
N GLU A 116 -10.02 -7.46 -16.65
CA GLU A 116 -9.90 -6.04 -16.88
C GLU A 116 -9.95 -5.74 -18.39
N ARG A 117 -10.98 -5.00 -18.82
CA ARG A 117 -11.19 -4.68 -20.25
C ARG A 117 -10.11 -3.75 -20.82
N SER A 118 -9.63 -2.78 -20.04
CA SER A 118 -8.67 -1.77 -20.46
C SER A 118 -7.27 -2.35 -20.71
N GLY A 119 -6.86 -3.33 -19.89
CA GLY A 119 -5.54 -3.96 -19.98
C GLY A 119 -5.51 -5.34 -20.63
N GLY A 120 -6.68 -5.94 -20.92
CA GLY A 120 -6.77 -7.28 -21.50
C GLY A 120 -6.23 -8.39 -20.59
N LYS A 121 -6.27 -8.20 -19.26
CA LYS A 121 -5.69 -9.11 -18.27
C LYS A 121 -6.74 -9.69 -17.35
N MET A 122 -6.53 -10.95 -16.94
CA MET A 122 -7.24 -11.52 -15.79
C MET A 122 -6.36 -11.42 -14.54
N PHE A 123 -6.96 -11.01 -13.45
CA PHE A 123 -6.29 -10.93 -12.15
C PHE A 123 -7.09 -11.67 -11.09
N LYS A 124 -6.40 -12.14 -10.05
CA LYS A 124 -7.01 -12.79 -8.90
C LYS A 124 -7.60 -11.73 -7.98
N VAL A 125 -8.86 -11.91 -7.58
CA VAL A 125 -9.53 -11.00 -6.65
C VAL A 125 -9.19 -11.39 -5.23
N ALA A 126 -8.08 -10.84 -4.72
CA ALA A 126 -7.53 -11.20 -3.41
C ALA A 126 -8.47 -10.83 -2.25
N THR A 127 -9.23 -9.75 -2.38
CA THR A 127 -10.24 -9.29 -1.40
C THR A 127 -11.33 -10.31 -1.12
N LEU A 128 -11.67 -11.13 -2.09
CA LEU A 128 -12.68 -12.19 -1.93
C LEU A 128 -12.10 -13.47 -1.32
N GLN A 129 -10.80 -13.68 -1.34
CA GLN A 129 -10.19 -14.96 -0.96
C GLN A 129 -10.52 -15.41 0.45
N PRO A 130 -10.51 -14.56 1.51
CA PRO A 130 -10.87 -15.00 2.86
C PRO A 130 -12.31 -15.51 2.96
N ALA A 131 -13.26 -14.87 2.27
CA ALA A 131 -14.65 -15.29 2.23
C ALA A 131 -14.81 -16.63 1.49
N LEU A 132 -14.09 -16.78 0.38
CA LEU A 132 -14.11 -18.01 -0.42
C LEU A 132 -13.47 -19.17 0.33
N ASP A 133 -12.39 -18.95 1.04
CA ASP A 133 -11.73 -19.96 1.87
C ASP A 133 -12.65 -20.42 3.02
N ALA A 134 -13.40 -19.50 3.63
CA ALA A 134 -14.37 -19.82 4.67
C ALA A 134 -15.51 -20.72 4.15
N ILE A 135 -15.96 -20.50 2.91
CA ILE A 135 -17.03 -21.32 2.29
C ILE A 135 -16.57 -22.78 2.11
N VAL A 136 -15.32 -23.00 1.72
CA VAL A 136 -14.81 -24.34 1.42
C VAL A 136 -14.10 -25.00 2.60
N HIS A 137 -13.84 -24.25 3.68
CA HIS A 137 -13.13 -24.74 4.85
C HIS A 137 -13.85 -25.94 5.50
N GLY A 138 -13.15 -27.05 5.62
CA GLY A 138 -13.68 -28.28 6.24
C GLY A 138 -14.81 -28.95 5.46
N ALA A 139 -15.15 -28.50 4.27
CA ALA A 139 -16.20 -29.09 3.45
C ALA A 139 -15.81 -30.51 3.01
N LYS A 140 -16.70 -31.49 3.28
CA LYS A 140 -16.53 -32.88 2.83
C LYS A 140 -16.93 -33.06 1.36
N VAL A 141 -17.90 -32.28 0.90
CA VAL A 141 -18.41 -32.28 -0.47
C VAL A 141 -18.72 -30.83 -0.84
N MET A 142 -18.16 -30.37 -1.93
CA MET A 142 -18.40 -29.06 -2.49
C MET A 142 -18.62 -29.19 -4.00
N ASP A 143 -19.63 -28.51 -4.50
CA ASP A 143 -19.96 -28.40 -5.91
C ASP A 143 -20.43 -26.98 -6.22
N GLU A 144 -20.63 -26.66 -7.49
CA GLU A 144 -21.08 -25.34 -7.93
C GLU A 144 -22.38 -24.92 -7.23
N ALA A 145 -23.35 -25.84 -7.09
CA ALA A 145 -24.65 -25.51 -6.50
C ALA A 145 -24.50 -25.12 -5.02
N ARG A 146 -23.64 -25.81 -4.27
CA ARG A 146 -23.36 -25.49 -2.87
C ARG A 146 -22.57 -24.20 -2.72
N VAL A 147 -21.60 -23.94 -3.60
CA VAL A 147 -20.90 -22.66 -3.63
C VAL A 147 -21.87 -21.54 -3.94
N ARG A 148 -22.71 -21.68 -4.97
CA ARG A 148 -23.75 -20.70 -5.30
C ARG A 148 -24.71 -20.46 -4.14
N ALA A 149 -25.16 -21.50 -3.46
CA ALA A 149 -26.03 -21.38 -2.30
C ALA A 149 -25.34 -20.67 -1.12
N ALA A 150 -24.07 -20.99 -0.84
CA ALA A 150 -23.29 -20.32 0.18
C ALA A 150 -23.05 -18.84 -0.16
N LEU A 151 -22.74 -18.53 -1.41
CA LEU A 151 -22.59 -17.17 -1.91
C LEU A 151 -23.93 -16.44 -1.97
N THR A 152 -25.03 -17.11 -2.32
CA THR A 152 -26.38 -16.52 -2.34
C THR A 152 -26.86 -16.21 -0.91
N SER A 153 -26.45 -16.97 0.09
CA SER A 153 -26.69 -16.58 1.49
C SER A 153 -25.95 -15.30 1.88
N LEU A 154 -24.86 -14.97 1.19
CA LEU A 154 -24.14 -13.70 1.27
C LEU A 154 -24.71 -12.64 0.30
N GLN A 155 -25.42 -13.05 -0.73
CA GLN A 155 -26.02 -12.22 -1.78
C GLN A 155 -27.55 -12.16 -1.70
N LEU A 156 -28.13 -12.15 -0.52
CA LEU A 156 -29.60 -12.19 -0.31
C LEU A 156 -30.39 -10.99 -0.89
N ILE A 157 -29.77 -10.23 -1.77
CA ILE A 157 -30.41 -9.10 -2.42
C ILE A 157 -30.41 -9.34 -3.92
N ASP A 158 -31.60 -9.35 -4.48
CA ASP A 158 -31.77 -9.10 -5.90
C ASP A 158 -31.16 -7.72 -6.22
N TYR A 159 -30.03 -7.70 -6.90
CA TYR A 159 -29.30 -6.49 -7.27
C TYR A 159 -30.14 -5.50 -8.09
N SER A 160 -31.26 -5.95 -8.66
CA SER A 160 -32.25 -5.06 -9.28
C SER A 160 -32.82 -4.03 -8.30
N ILE A 161 -32.74 -4.31 -6.97
CA ILE A 161 -33.17 -3.40 -5.91
C ILE A 161 -32.02 -2.49 -5.46
N ALA A 162 -30.78 -2.94 -5.59
CA ALA A 162 -29.58 -2.21 -5.16
C ALA A 162 -29.19 -1.08 -6.14
N TYR A 163 -29.59 -1.17 -7.39
CA TYR A 163 -29.45 -0.09 -8.35
C TYR A 163 -30.60 0.90 -8.16
N ALA A 164 -30.44 1.77 -7.17
CA ALA A 164 -31.27 2.97 -7.12
C ALA A 164 -30.90 3.85 -8.33
N PRO A 165 -31.86 4.15 -9.22
CA PRO A 165 -31.60 4.99 -10.35
C PRO A 165 -31.11 6.37 -9.91
N SER A 166 -30.29 6.99 -10.74
CA SER A 166 -29.67 8.29 -10.51
C SER A 166 -30.60 9.49 -10.57
N GLY A 167 -31.93 9.30 -10.58
CA GLY A 167 -32.91 10.36 -10.70
C GLY A 167 -34.16 10.18 -9.82
N VAL A 168 -34.69 11.28 -9.31
CA VAL A 168 -35.86 11.32 -8.41
C VAL A 168 -37.08 10.62 -9.03
N ALA A 169 -37.31 10.76 -10.34
CA ALA A 169 -38.45 10.14 -11.04
C ALA A 169 -38.33 8.62 -11.18
N GLU A 170 -37.11 8.11 -11.41
CA GLU A 170 -36.87 6.67 -11.49
C GLU A 170 -36.92 6.04 -10.10
N PHE A 171 -36.48 6.79 -9.08
CA PHE A 171 -36.58 6.42 -7.69
C PHE A 171 -38.02 6.32 -7.21
N ASP A 172 -38.87 7.31 -7.54
CA ASP A 172 -40.31 7.29 -7.26
C ASP A 172 -41.03 6.10 -7.95
N ALA A 173 -40.57 5.70 -9.13
CA ALA A 173 -41.13 4.54 -9.85
C ALA A 173 -40.77 3.21 -9.15
N ILE A 174 -39.56 3.06 -8.63
CA ILE A 174 -39.14 1.91 -7.81
C ILE A 174 -39.87 1.96 -6.46
N GLU A 175 -39.98 3.14 -5.88
CA GLU A 175 -40.68 3.37 -4.62
C GLU A 175 -42.12 2.90 -4.65
N HIS A 176 -42.83 3.20 -5.73
CA HIS A 176 -44.25 2.80 -5.88
C HIS A 176 -44.42 1.32 -6.24
N ALA A 177 -43.39 0.68 -6.80
CA ALA A 177 -43.51 -0.70 -7.27
C ALA A 177 -43.15 -1.74 -6.18
N HIS A 178 -42.24 -1.40 -5.23
CA HIS A 178 -41.66 -2.37 -4.28
C HIS A 178 -41.40 -1.77 -2.90
N GLY A 179 -41.81 -2.48 -1.86
CA GLY A 179 -41.54 -2.19 -0.45
C GLY A 179 -42.55 -1.27 0.24
N ALA A 180 -42.86 -1.58 1.47
CA ALA A 180 -43.75 -0.82 2.34
C ALA A 180 -42.99 0.24 3.13
N LEU A 181 -43.43 1.50 3.10
CA LEU A 181 -42.83 2.58 3.87
C LEU A 181 -42.93 2.27 5.36
N VAL A 182 -41.79 2.27 6.05
CA VAL A 182 -41.70 2.17 7.51
C VAL A 182 -41.87 3.53 8.16
N GLY A 183 -41.19 4.56 7.66
CA GLY A 183 -41.29 5.92 8.17
C GLY A 183 -40.20 6.85 7.63
N TYR A 184 -40.29 8.10 8.05
CA TYR A 184 -39.31 9.16 7.81
C TYR A 184 -38.55 9.45 9.10
N PHE A 185 -37.28 9.78 9.01
CA PHE A 185 -36.39 10.00 10.14
C PHE A 185 -35.61 11.32 9.97
N ASN A 186 -35.40 12.05 11.05
CA ASN A 186 -34.51 13.21 11.03
C ASN A 186 -33.03 12.77 10.99
N ILE A 187 -32.12 13.74 10.93
CA ILE A 187 -30.67 13.49 10.87
C ILE A 187 -30.15 12.79 12.14
N ASP A 188 -30.85 12.95 13.27
CA ASP A 188 -30.53 12.31 14.55
C ASP A 188 -31.13 10.90 14.68
N GLY A 189 -31.85 10.44 13.64
CA GLY A 189 -32.46 9.12 13.58
C GLY A 189 -33.80 9.00 14.33
N GLU A 190 -34.46 10.09 14.67
CA GLU A 190 -35.79 10.08 15.30
C GLU A 190 -36.89 9.96 14.25
N LEU A 191 -37.88 9.13 14.54
CA LEU A 191 -39.04 8.92 13.67
C LEU A 191 -39.88 10.20 13.60
N LEU A 192 -40.14 10.64 12.38
CA LEU A 192 -40.97 11.81 12.10
C LEU A 192 -42.44 11.41 11.89
N PRO A 193 -43.38 12.28 12.26
CA PRO A 193 -44.84 12.00 12.14
C PRO A 193 -45.32 11.89 10.70
N GLY A 194 -44.50 12.25 9.71
CA GLY A 194 -44.81 12.19 8.29
C GLY A 194 -43.69 12.72 7.43
N LYS A 195 -43.86 12.77 6.12
CA LYS A 195 -42.91 13.33 5.15
C LYS A 195 -42.70 14.82 5.46
N PRO A 196 -41.51 15.28 5.76
CA PRO A 196 -41.24 16.69 6.00
C PRO A 196 -41.44 17.52 4.74
N ALA A 197 -42.22 18.60 4.82
CA ALA A 197 -42.45 19.48 3.68
C ALA A 197 -41.26 20.36 3.33
N ASP A 198 -40.45 20.77 4.34
CA ASP A 198 -39.40 21.78 4.21
C ASP A 198 -38.08 21.39 4.92
N ALA A 199 -37.85 20.13 5.24
CA ALA A 199 -36.62 19.72 5.89
C ALA A 199 -35.46 19.59 4.90
N PRO A 200 -34.28 20.17 5.20
CA PRO A 200 -33.13 20.13 4.29
C PRO A 200 -32.52 18.74 4.13
N ALA A 201 -32.75 17.82 5.06
CA ALA A 201 -32.33 16.43 4.95
C ALA A 201 -33.17 15.55 5.87
N PHE A 202 -33.71 14.49 5.36
CA PHE A 202 -34.33 13.42 6.12
C PHE A 202 -33.98 12.07 5.49
N ALA A 203 -34.08 11.00 6.25
CA ALA A 203 -33.98 9.64 5.76
C ALA A 203 -35.38 9.04 5.72
N TYR A 204 -35.59 8.07 4.84
CA TYR A 204 -36.76 7.21 4.95
C TYR A 204 -36.37 5.76 4.76
N LYS A 205 -37.18 4.87 5.31
CA LYS A 205 -36.95 3.44 5.35
C LYS A 205 -38.14 2.69 4.79
N LYS A 206 -37.87 1.62 4.03
CA LYS A 206 -38.87 0.71 3.49
C LYS A 206 -38.54 -0.73 3.85
N THR A 207 -39.59 -1.54 4.07
CA THR A 207 -39.50 -2.99 4.21
C THR A 207 -39.85 -3.68 2.90
N TYR A 208 -39.01 -4.59 2.45
CA TYR A 208 -39.15 -5.35 1.21
C TYR A 208 -39.53 -6.81 1.43
N GLN A 209 -39.02 -7.40 2.51
CA GLN A 209 -39.28 -8.79 2.89
C GLN A 209 -39.39 -8.92 4.39
N GLU A 210 -40.17 -9.89 4.84
CA GLU A 210 -40.26 -10.30 6.25
C GLU A 210 -40.11 -11.80 6.33
N LYS A 211 -39.25 -12.25 7.24
CA LYS A 211 -38.98 -13.67 7.45
C LYS A 211 -38.48 -13.89 8.88
N ASP A 212 -39.12 -14.86 9.58
CA ASP A 212 -38.68 -15.31 10.90
C ASP A 212 -38.51 -14.19 11.94
N GLY A 213 -39.40 -13.17 11.89
CA GLY A 213 -39.35 -12.02 12.79
C GLY A 213 -38.34 -10.94 12.42
N HIS A 214 -37.68 -11.09 11.29
CA HIS A 214 -36.77 -10.11 10.72
C HIS A 214 -37.38 -9.43 9.49
N SER A 215 -37.05 -8.18 9.30
CA SER A 215 -37.43 -7.40 8.13
C SER A 215 -36.21 -7.00 7.30
N LEU A 216 -36.22 -7.29 6.01
CA LEU A 216 -35.26 -6.72 5.08
C LEU A 216 -35.67 -5.27 4.78
N THR A 217 -34.85 -4.33 5.19
CA THR A 217 -35.12 -2.90 5.02
C THR A 217 -34.10 -2.23 4.15
N VAL A 218 -34.53 -1.19 3.45
CA VAL A 218 -33.65 -0.27 2.71
C VAL A 218 -33.84 1.12 3.28
N THR A 219 -32.74 1.74 3.68
CA THR A 219 -32.71 3.12 4.16
C THR A 219 -32.16 4.03 3.06
N TYR A 220 -32.86 5.10 2.80
CA TYR A 220 -32.53 6.09 1.80
C TYR A 220 -32.15 7.41 2.45
N LEU A 221 -31.04 8.00 2.01
CA LEU A 221 -30.60 9.32 2.44
C LEU A 221 -30.52 10.29 1.27
N LEU A 222 -30.76 11.57 1.55
CA LEU A 222 -30.53 12.64 0.61
C LEU A 222 -29.04 12.88 0.42
N GLY A 223 -28.51 12.54 -0.75
CA GLY A 223 -27.15 12.86 -1.14
C GLY A 223 -26.99 14.34 -1.46
N LYS A 224 -25.89 14.94 -1.07
CA LYS A 224 -25.50 16.28 -1.52
C LYS A 224 -25.12 16.17 -2.99
N GLY A 225 -25.87 16.76 -3.90
CA GLY A 225 -25.50 16.75 -5.32
C GLY A 225 -24.00 17.08 -5.51
N TRP A 226 -23.37 16.43 -6.49
CA TRP A 226 -21.95 16.67 -6.79
C TRP A 226 -21.74 18.09 -7.30
N GLU A 227 -20.56 18.68 -7.05
CA GLU A 227 -20.17 20.04 -7.51
C GLU A 227 -20.30 20.27 -9.03
N GLY A 228 -20.63 19.21 -9.80
CA GLY A 228 -20.94 19.24 -11.24
C GLY A 228 -22.38 19.61 -11.63
N GLY A 229 -23.24 20.02 -10.68
CA GLY A 229 -24.57 20.58 -11.00
C GLY A 229 -25.74 19.61 -10.96
N HIS A 230 -25.59 18.42 -10.38
CA HIS A 230 -26.72 17.52 -10.14
C HIS A 230 -27.54 17.96 -8.91
N ALA A 231 -28.85 17.98 -9.05
CA ALA A 231 -29.75 18.29 -7.93
C ALA A 231 -29.62 17.22 -6.83
N PRO A 232 -29.74 17.58 -5.54
CA PRO A 232 -29.81 16.62 -4.46
C PRO A 232 -30.90 15.58 -4.68
N SER A 233 -30.55 14.30 -4.54
CA SER A 233 -31.49 13.18 -4.74
C SER A 233 -31.33 12.14 -3.63
N TYR A 234 -32.38 11.33 -3.44
CA TYR A 234 -32.34 10.25 -2.46
C TYR A 234 -31.66 9.03 -3.05
N HIS A 235 -30.70 8.47 -2.31
CA HIS A 235 -29.96 7.29 -2.70
C HIS A 235 -30.03 6.24 -1.60
N VAL A 236 -29.89 4.97 -1.96
CA VAL A 236 -29.76 3.87 -1.00
C VAL A 236 -28.52 4.13 -0.17
N LYS A 237 -28.71 4.18 1.15
CA LYS A 237 -27.60 4.25 2.11
C LYS A 237 -27.31 2.91 2.72
N TRP A 238 -28.35 2.20 3.20
CA TRP A 238 -28.20 0.90 3.82
C TRP A 238 -29.24 -0.08 3.32
N ILE A 239 -28.83 -1.32 3.13
CA ILE A 239 -29.70 -2.48 2.98
C ILE A 239 -29.34 -3.42 4.14
N THR A 240 -30.32 -3.78 4.97
CA THR A 240 -30.05 -4.59 6.15
C THR A 240 -31.24 -5.46 6.57
N TRP A 241 -30.96 -6.62 7.13
CA TRP A 241 -31.90 -7.36 7.92
C TRP A 241 -31.91 -6.86 9.36
N GLU A 242 -33.09 -6.60 9.91
CA GLU A 242 -33.24 -6.05 11.25
C GLU A 242 -34.51 -6.55 11.95
N THR A 243 -34.47 -6.58 13.29
CA THR A 243 -35.60 -7.03 14.11
C THR A 243 -36.53 -5.90 14.54
N GLN A 244 -36.12 -4.65 14.38
CA GLN A 244 -36.91 -3.46 14.77
C GLN A 244 -36.87 -2.39 13.67
N PRO A 245 -37.57 -2.57 12.55
CA PRO A 245 -37.47 -1.67 11.40
C PRO A 245 -37.92 -0.24 11.69
N GLN A 246 -38.72 -0.02 12.74
CA GLN A 246 -39.20 1.31 13.18
C GLN A 246 -38.11 2.17 13.81
N ARG A 247 -36.94 1.61 14.13
CA ARG A 247 -35.79 2.37 14.63
C ARG A 247 -34.82 2.69 13.50
N PHE A 248 -34.25 3.88 13.50
CA PHE A 248 -33.30 4.29 12.46
C PHE A 248 -32.00 3.46 12.50
N ALA A 249 -31.38 3.37 13.67
CA ALA A 249 -30.25 2.48 13.95
C ALA A 249 -30.81 1.22 14.64
N ALA A 250 -31.45 0.38 13.87
CA ALA A 250 -32.13 -0.79 14.42
C ALA A 250 -31.13 -1.88 14.79
N SER A 251 -31.61 -2.86 15.57
CA SER A 251 -30.93 -4.10 15.85
C SER A 251 -30.72 -4.88 14.57
N GLN A 252 -29.61 -4.68 13.92
CA GLN A 252 -29.20 -5.38 12.72
C GLN A 252 -28.96 -6.85 13.04
N ASP A 253 -29.53 -7.74 12.26
CA ASP A 253 -29.40 -9.17 12.44
C ASP A 253 -29.54 -9.87 11.08
N GLY A 254 -28.41 -10.16 10.45
CA GLY A 254 -28.31 -10.68 9.09
C GLY A 254 -27.45 -9.80 8.20
N LEU A 255 -27.71 -9.82 6.90
CA LEU A 255 -26.93 -9.07 5.91
C LEU A 255 -27.02 -7.56 6.14
N PHE A 256 -25.90 -6.90 5.95
CA PHE A 256 -25.75 -5.44 5.92
C PHE A 256 -24.96 -5.01 4.70
N ILE A 257 -25.46 -4.03 3.96
CA ILE A 257 -24.72 -3.36 2.88
C ILE A 257 -24.88 -1.86 3.06
N GLU A 258 -23.77 -1.15 2.92
CA GLU A 258 -23.72 0.31 2.96
C GLU A 258 -23.19 0.86 1.64
N TYR A 259 -23.79 1.95 1.16
CA TYR A 259 -23.41 2.66 -0.06
C TYR A 259 -23.01 4.10 0.24
N ASP A 260 -22.12 4.64 -0.59
CA ASP A 260 -21.82 6.07 -0.59
C ASP A 260 -22.97 6.85 -1.23
N VAL A 261 -23.39 7.92 -0.57
CA VAL A 261 -24.46 8.82 -1.05
C VAL A 261 -23.95 10.24 -1.35
N ASN A 262 -22.67 10.52 -1.13
CA ASN A 262 -22.13 11.88 -1.24
C ASN A 262 -21.12 12.07 -2.38
N CYS A 263 -20.08 11.23 -2.43
CA CYS A 263 -19.00 11.37 -3.40
C CYS A 263 -19.24 10.48 -4.63
N CYS A 264 -19.36 9.20 -4.39
CA CYS A 264 -19.38 8.17 -5.43
C CYS A 264 -20.71 7.40 -5.32
N VAL A 265 -21.80 8.10 -5.59
CA VAL A 265 -23.16 7.60 -5.39
C VAL A 265 -23.36 6.23 -6.06
N GLY A 266 -23.81 5.26 -5.24
CA GLY A 266 -24.03 3.89 -5.69
C GLY A 266 -22.80 2.98 -5.55
N SER A 267 -21.62 3.51 -5.18
CA SER A 267 -20.48 2.68 -4.82
C SER A 267 -20.72 2.01 -3.46
N MET A 268 -20.43 0.73 -3.36
CA MET A 268 -20.55 -0.01 -2.11
C MET A 268 -19.42 0.44 -1.17
N PHE A 269 -19.78 0.80 0.05
CA PHE A 269 -18.83 1.25 1.08
C PHE A 269 -18.48 0.14 2.06
N ALA A 270 -19.47 -0.65 2.48
CA ALA A 270 -19.25 -1.76 3.39
C ALA A 270 -20.31 -2.85 3.17
N ARG A 271 -19.93 -4.10 3.41
CA ARG A 271 -20.87 -5.22 3.49
C ARG A 271 -20.39 -6.30 4.45
N GLY A 272 -21.32 -6.97 5.07
CA GLY A 272 -21.04 -8.07 5.98
C GLY A 272 -22.29 -8.60 6.65
N LEU A 273 -22.10 -9.29 7.75
CA LEU A 273 -23.19 -9.87 8.54
C LEU A 273 -23.19 -9.29 9.95
N TYR A 274 -24.40 -9.06 10.47
CA TYR A 274 -24.64 -8.83 11.88
C TYR A 274 -25.28 -10.06 12.52
N ALA A 275 -24.96 -10.30 13.76
CA ALA A 275 -25.67 -11.22 14.65
C ALA A 275 -25.95 -10.48 15.95
N GLN A 276 -27.23 -10.31 16.29
CA GLN A 276 -27.68 -9.58 17.50
C GLN A 276 -27.04 -8.18 17.64
N GLY A 277 -26.98 -7.44 16.51
CA GLY A 277 -26.42 -6.10 16.45
C GLY A 277 -24.90 -5.99 16.48
N LYS A 278 -24.18 -7.11 16.37
CA LYS A 278 -22.71 -7.15 16.32
C LYS A 278 -22.22 -7.70 15.00
N ARG A 279 -21.18 -7.10 14.45
CA ARG A 279 -20.54 -7.62 13.24
C ARG A 279 -19.99 -9.01 13.49
N THR A 280 -20.26 -9.91 12.54
CA THR A 280 -19.80 -11.29 12.57
C THR A 280 -19.47 -11.76 11.15
N GLY A 281 -18.68 -12.84 11.03
CA GLY A 281 -18.29 -13.34 9.72
C GLY A 281 -17.42 -12.37 8.94
N VAL A 282 -17.31 -12.57 7.63
CA VAL A 282 -16.44 -11.75 6.76
C VAL A 282 -17.09 -10.44 6.40
N TRP A 283 -16.32 -9.39 6.52
CA TRP A 283 -16.68 -8.03 6.12
C TRP A 283 -15.75 -7.52 5.04
N HIS A 284 -16.31 -6.73 4.14
CA HIS A 284 -15.60 -5.97 3.11
C HIS A 284 -15.89 -4.50 3.32
N PHE A 285 -14.86 -3.69 3.21
CA PHE A 285 -14.93 -2.24 3.26
C PHE A 285 -14.26 -1.68 2.02
N GLU A 286 -14.85 -0.65 1.45
CA GLU A 286 -14.38 0.01 0.25
C GLU A 286 -14.52 1.52 0.46
N GLU A 287 -13.43 2.18 0.83
CA GLU A 287 -13.41 3.64 0.91
C GLU A 287 -13.23 4.21 -0.50
N PRO A 288 -14.04 5.18 -0.92
CA PRO A 288 -13.90 5.80 -2.22
C PRO A 288 -12.46 6.26 -2.45
N GLU A 289 -11.85 5.79 -3.53
CA GLU A 289 -10.55 6.18 -4.08
C GLU A 289 -9.29 5.66 -3.37
N THR A 290 -9.33 5.05 -2.17
CA THR A 290 -8.07 4.84 -1.46
C THR A 290 -7.83 3.48 -0.82
N ILE A 291 -8.78 2.88 -0.12
CA ILE A 291 -8.51 1.68 0.68
C ILE A 291 -9.65 0.67 0.57
N ARG A 292 -9.29 -0.55 0.16
CA ARG A 292 -10.15 -1.72 0.30
C ARG A 292 -9.64 -2.55 1.47
N SER A 293 -10.54 -3.02 2.32
CA SER A 293 -10.15 -3.94 3.37
C SER A 293 -11.16 -5.05 3.57
N SER A 294 -10.67 -6.22 3.96
CA SER A 294 -11.54 -7.36 4.22
C SER A 294 -10.97 -8.26 5.31
N GLY A 295 -11.88 -8.89 6.04
CA GLY A 295 -11.53 -9.85 7.09
C GLY A 295 -12.73 -10.22 7.93
N ALA A 296 -12.53 -11.14 8.87
CA ALA A 296 -13.61 -11.61 9.71
C ALA A 296 -13.78 -10.77 10.98
N PHE A 297 -15.03 -10.70 11.46
CA PHE A 297 -15.38 -10.19 12.78
C PHE A 297 -15.97 -11.30 13.64
N VAL A 298 -15.68 -11.22 14.93
CA VAL A 298 -16.33 -11.97 15.99
C VAL A 298 -16.71 -10.98 17.08
N ASP A 299 -18.01 -10.84 17.37
CA ASP A 299 -18.54 -9.89 18.35
C ASP A 299 -18.00 -8.46 18.18
N ASP A 300 -18.08 -7.90 16.96
CA ASP A 300 -17.56 -6.57 16.57
C ASP A 300 -16.04 -6.41 16.58
N LYS A 301 -15.29 -7.44 16.86
CA LYS A 301 -13.82 -7.37 16.86
C LYS A 301 -13.27 -8.11 15.66
N ALA A 302 -12.38 -7.46 14.95
CA ALA A 302 -11.64 -8.09 13.86
C ALA A 302 -10.86 -9.29 14.36
N GLU A 303 -10.98 -10.44 13.68
CA GLU A 303 -10.40 -11.71 14.09
C GLU A 303 -9.93 -12.49 12.86
N GLY A 304 -8.81 -13.22 12.98
CA GLY A 304 -8.28 -14.03 11.88
C GLY A 304 -7.56 -13.23 10.79
N PRO A 305 -7.43 -13.77 9.57
CA PRO A 305 -6.73 -13.12 8.47
C PRO A 305 -7.46 -11.85 7.99
N TRP A 306 -6.69 -10.81 7.75
CA TRP A 306 -7.15 -9.53 7.21
C TRP A 306 -6.28 -9.07 6.06
N THR A 307 -6.91 -8.39 5.10
CA THR A 307 -6.27 -7.77 3.95
C THR A 307 -6.64 -6.29 3.91
N TYR A 308 -5.65 -5.45 3.63
CA TYR A 308 -5.80 -4.04 3.32
C TYR A 308 -5.14 -3.76 1.98
N GLU A 309 -5.87 -3.15 1.06
CA GLU A 309 -5.36 -2.70 -0.23
C GLU A 309 -5.41 -1.17 -0.26
N SER A 310 -4.30 -0.56 -0.58
CA SER A 310 -4.16 0.90 -0.69
C SER A 310 -3.38 1.21 -1.96
N GLY A 311 -4.10 1.53 -3.05
CA GLY A 311 -3.48 1.89 -4.32
C GLY A 311 -2.30 1.00 -4.74
N ASP A 312 -1.13 1.33 -4.26
CA ASP A 312 0.14 0.68 -4.65
C ASP A 312 0.54 -0.54 -3.80
N GLU A 313 -0.10 -0.74 -2.66
CA GLU A 313 0.28 -1.77 -1.69
C GLU A 313 -0.91 -2.62 -1.24
N THR A 314 -0.66 -3.92 -1.08
CA THR A 314 -1.53 -4.84 -0.37
C THR A 314 -0.84 -5.31 0.90
N THR A 315 -1.50 -5.13 2.04
CA THR A 315 -1.01 -5.58 3.34
C THR A 315 -1.90 -6.68 3.90
N THR A 316 -1.32 -7.82 4.26
CA THR A 316 -2.06 -8.96 4.80
C THR A 316 -1.47 -9.45 6.12
N GLY A 317 -2.32 -9.87 7.05
CA GLY A 317 -1.86 -10.36 8.34
C GLY A 317 -2.99 -10.88 9.22
N MET A 318 -2.68 -11.09 10.48
CA MET A 318 -3.63 -11.63 11.45
C MET A 318 -4.13 -10.57 12.41
N MET A 319 -5.44 -10.55 12.61
CA MET A 319 -6.10 -9.78 13.67
C MET A 319 -6.47 -10.71 14.82
N GLN A 320 -6.35 -10.22 16.03
CA GLN A 320 -6.83 -10.88 17.24
C GLN A 320 -7.52 -9.88 18.15
N ARG A 321 -8.81 -10.08 18.38
CA ARG A 321 -9.66 -9.19 19.19
C ARG A 321 -9.59 -7.72 18.76
N GLY A 322 -9.54 -7.50 17.45
CA GLY A 322 -9.48 -6.16 16.85
C GLY A 322 -8.08 -5.53 16.82
N GLN A 323 -7.02 -6.28 17.10
CA GLN A 323 -5.64 -5.81 17.11
C GLN A 323 -4.77 -6.65 16.19
N ARG A 324 -3.86 -6.00 15.46
CA ARG A 324 -2.87 -6.71 14.63
C ARG A 324 -1.94 -7.53 15.50
N THR A 325 -1.67 -8.76 15.06
CA THR A 325 -0.74 -9.68 15.73
C THR A 325 0.07 -10.48 14.72
N GLY A 326 1.25 -10.95 15.12
CA GLY A 326 2.13 -11.74 14.27
C GLY A 326 2.68 -10.95 13.09
N ARG A 327 3.06 -11.69 12.06
CA ARG A 327 3.67 -11.14 10.85
C ARG A 327 2.60 -10.60 9.90
N TRP A 328 2.81 -9.39 9.42
CA TRP A 328 2.04 -8.72 8.39
C TRP A 328 2.90 -8.55 7.16
N GLU A 329 2.45 -9.06 6.03
CA GLU A 329 3.13 -9.00 4.74
C GLU A 329 2.70 -7.76 3.97
N VAL A 330 3.64 -7.15 3.26
CA VAL A 330 3.39 -6.08 2.30
C VAL A 330 3.80 -6.58 0.92
N SER A 331 2.89 -6.48 -0.02
CA SER A 331 3.08 -6.82 -1.42
C SER A 331 2.63 -5.67 -2.32
N PRO A 332 3.05 -5.65 -3.58
CA PRO A 332 2.55 -4.67 -4.54
C PRO A 332 1.03 -4.76 -4.66
N GLY A 333 0.35 -3.63 -4.63
CA GLY A 333 -1.08 -3.53 -4.85
C GLY A 333 -1.47 -3.90 -6.29
N VAL A 334 -2.75 -4.15 -6.49
CA VAL A 334 -3.36 -4.50 -7.79
C VAL A 334 -3.90 -3.28 -8.53
N ALA A 335 -3.37 -2.09 -8.28
CA ALA A 335 -3.87 -0.87 -8.90
C ALA A 335 -3.83 -0.96 -10.44
N GLU A 336 -4.99 -0.79 -11.07
CA GLU A 336 -5.19 -0.89 -12.52
C GLU A 336 -4.37 0.12 -13.34
N TRP A 337 -3.93 1.21 -12.71
CA TRP A 337 -3.22 2.34 -13.34
C TRP A 337 -1.71 2.34 -13.09
N ARG A 338 -1.14 1.23 -12.62
CA ARG A 338 0.32 1.12 -12.42
C ARG A 338 1.05 1.34 -13.73
N ALA A 339 1.74 2.46 -13.84
CA ALA A 339 2.67 2.69 -14.93
C ALA A 339 3.81 1.65 -14.86
N ALA A 340 4.33 1.24 -16.01
CA ALA A 340 5.39 0.22 -16.11
C ALA A 340 6.72 0.61 -15.42
N ASP A 341 6.84 1.87 -15.00
CA ASP A 341 7.98 2.48 -14.32
C ASP A 341 7.78 2.64 -12.81
N MET A 342 6.65 2.20 -12.23
CA MET A 342 6.44 2.26 -10.79
C MET A 342 7.22 1.16 -10.05
N HIS A 343 7.89 1.56 -8.98
CA HIS A 343 8.64 0.67 -8.11
C HIS A 343 7.74 -0.35 -7.39
N SER A 344 8.23 -1.57 -7.25
CA SER A 344 7.56 -2.66 -6.55
C SER A 344 7.95 -2.63 -5.07
N PHE A 345 6.97 -2.43 -4.19
CA PHE A 345 7.16 -2.47 -2.74
C PHE A 345 6.80 -3.84 -2.19
N THR A 346 7.72 -4.45 -1.44
CA THR A 346 7.47 -5.71 -0.72
C THR A 346 8.08 -5.63 0.68
N GLY A 347 7.59 -6.44 1.60
CA GLY A 347 8.16 -6.49 2.94
C GLY A 347 7.25 -7.12 3.97
N TYR A 348 7.60 -6.91 5.23
CA TYR A 348 6.78 -7.37 6.35
C TYR A 348 7.08 -6.58 7.61
N ASP A 349 6.10 -6.62 8.52
CA ASP A 349 6.21 -6.13 9.90
C ASP A 349 5.70 -7.19 10.88
N HIS A 350 6.20 -7.16 12.10
CA HIS A 350 5.64 -7.96 13.19
C HIS A 350 4.93 -7.07 14.20
N PHE A 351 3.75 -7.51 14.61
CA PHE A 351 2.91 -6.80 15.58
C PHE A 351 2.60 -7.66 16.79
N VAL A 352 2.52 -6.99 17.94
CA VAL A 352 1.91 -7.51 19.17
C VAL A 352 0.95 -6.46 19.67
N LYS A 353 -0.36 -6.73 19.61
CA LYS A 353 -1.43 -5.82 20.04
C LYS A 353 -1.29 -4.42 19.37
N ASP A 354 -1.26 -4.40 18.04
CA ASP A 354 -1.09 -3.21 17.19
C ASP A 354 0.25 -2.46 17.30
N ARG A 355 1.15 -2.91 18.14
CA ARG A 355 2.48 -2.30 18.25
C ARG A 355 3.49 -3.11 17.45
N LEU A 356 4.32 -2.43 16.69
CA LEU A 356 5.48 -3.04 16.04
C LEU A 356 6.34 -3.73 17.09
N ASN A 357 6.55 -5.04 16.96
CA ASN A 357 7.34 -5.82 17.92
C ASN A 357 7.88 -7.07 17.26
N GLY A 358 9.14 -7.04 16.88
CA GLY A 358 9.80 -8.08 16.10
C GLY A 358 10.44 -7.54 14.83
N PRO A 359 10.92 -8.41 13.94
CA PRO A 359 11.61 -8.01 12.73
C PRO A 359 10.68 -7.31 11.74
N SER A 360 11.25 -6.35 11.01
CA SER A 360 10.60 -5.57 9.96
C SER A 360 11.54 -5.46 8.78
N GLU A 361 11.01 -5.53 7.57
CA GLU A 361 11.75 -5.38 6.33
C GLU A 361 10.89 -4.66 5.27
N ARG A 362 11.52 -3.82 4.47
CA ARG A 362 10.94 -3.23 3.24
C ARG A 362 11.93 -3.33 2.11
N ARG A 363 11.44 -3.72 0.94
CA ARG A 363 12.19 -3.81 -0.31
C ARG A 363 11.54 -2.95 -1.37
N VAL A 364 12.37 -2.36 -2.20
CA VAL A 364 11.98 -1.68 -3.44
C VAL A 364 12.66 -2.42 -4.57
N ASP A 365 11.89 -2.92 -5.53
CA ASP A 365 12.38 -3.73 -6.66
C ASP A 365 13.29 -4.90 -6.22
N GLY A 366 12.92 -5.55 -5.11
CA GLY A 366 13.66 -6.65 -4.51
C GLY A 366 14.89 -6.25 -3.68
N VAL A 367 15.29 -4.97 -3.69
CA VAL A 367 16.43 -4.47 -2.92
C VAL A 367 15.98 -4.01 -1.53
N VAL A 368 16.62 -4.52 -0.49
CA VAL A 368 16.34 -4.11 0.90
C VAL A 368 16.64 -2.62 1.06
N GLN A 369 15.63 -1.87 1.46
CA GLN A 369 15.73 -0.44 1.81
C GLN A 369 15.74 -0.24 3.32
N TRP A 370 14.86 -0.95 4.04
CA TRP A 370 14.79 -0.92 5.50
C TRP A 370 14.75 -2.34 6.04
N GLN A 371 15.55 -2.61 7.04
CA GLN A 371 15.51 -3.87 7.75
C GLN A 371 16.01 -3.67 9.18
N GLY A 372 15.29 -4.21 10.15
CA GLY A 372 15.68 -4.13 11.55
C GLY A 372 14.69 -4.82 12.47
N ASN A 373 14.74 -4.45 13.72
CA ASN A 373 13.86 -5.03 14.73
C ASN A 373 13.21 -3.94 15.58
N TYR A 374 11.92 -4.11 15.87
CA TYR A 374 11.19 -3.28 16.82
C TYR A 374 10.99 -4.01 18.14
N VAL A 375 11.03 -3.24 19.23
CA VAL A 375 10.61 -3.68 20.56
C VAL A 375 9.64 -2.64 21.10
N ASN A 376 8.39 -3.04 21.36
CA ASN A 376 7.33 -2.14 21.85
C ASN A 376 7.14 -0.87 21.01
N GLY A 377 7.26 -0.99 19.68
CA GLY A 377 7.07 0.11 18.73
C GLY A 377 8.29 0.96 18.49
N LYS A 378 9.43 0.66 19.12
CA LYS A 378 10.70 1.40 18.99
C LYS A 378 11.73 0.60 18.25
N LYS A 379 12.52 1.23 17.40
CA LYS A 379 13.67 0.62 16.73
C LYS A 379 14.71 0.16 17.76
N GLN A 380 15.17 -1.07 17.60
CA GLN A 380 16.14 -1.69 18.51
C GLN A 380 17.16 -2.51 17.72
N GLY A 381 18.42 -2.46 18.12
CA GLY A 381 19.51 -3.21 17.48
C GLY A 381 19.89 -2.66 16.11
N LEU A 382 20.52 -3.50 15.30
CA LEU A 382 21.04 -3.12 14.00
C LEU A 382 19.92 -2.85 12.99
N TRP A 383 20.01 -1.73 12.30
CA TRP A 383 19.11 -1.31 11.22
C TRP A 383 19.87 -1.03 9.93
N VAL A 384 19.30 -1.50 8.84
CA VAL A 384 19.61 -1.06 7.48
C VAL A 384 18.61 0.04 7.12
N GLU A 385 19.08 1.13 6.54
CA GLU A 385 18.26 2.25 6.08
C GLU A 385 18.72 2.67 4.67
N PRO A 386 17.92 3.41 3.89
CA PRO A 386 18.36 3.89 2.59
C PRO A 386 19.68 4.63 2.70
N GLY A 387 20.67 4.10 1.97
CA GLY A 387 22.02 4.67 1.97
C GLY A 387 22.84 4.44 3.21
N GLY A 388 22.47 3.48 4.11
CA GLY A 388 23.32 3.21 5.25
C GLY A 388 22.72 2.34 6.34
N GLY A 389 23.02 2.70 7.60
CA GLY A 389 22.47 1.99 8.75
C GLY A 389 23.41 2.02 9.97
N GLY A 390 22.90 1.49 11.05
CA GLY A 390 23.61 1.41 12.32
C GLY A 390 22.73 0.89 13.45
N ASN A 391 23.17 1.04 14.66
CA ASN A 391 22.45 0.53 15.82
C ASN A 391 21.49 1.56 16.41
N TYR A 392 20.32 1.09 16.85
CA TYR A 392 19.34 1.86 17.62
C TYR A 392 19.14 1.27 19.01
N VAL A 393 18.92 2.14 19.96
CA VAL A 393 18.41 1.83 21.30
C VAL A 393 17.22 2.73 21.54
N ASP A 394 16.00 2.17 21.61
CA ASP A 394 14.74 2.89 21.81
C ASP A 394 14.52 4.08 20.84
N ASP A 395 14.73 3.86 19.53
CA ASP A 395 14.68 4.86 18.44
C ASP A 395 15.85 5.84 18.41
N ILE A 396 16.80 5.73 19.34
CA ILE A 396 17.96 6.62 19.42
C ILE A 396 19.16 5.95 18.75
N LYS A 397 19.80 6.64 17.80
CA LYS A 397 21.02 6.15 17.14
C LYS A 397 22.17 6.01 18.12
N GLN A 398 22.81 4.83 18.14
CA GLN A 398 23.91 4.51 19.05
C GLN A 398 25.02 3.74 18.33
N GLY A 399 26.27 3.95 18.75
CA GLY A 399 27.42 3.22 18.26
C GLY A 399 27.75 3.48 16.78
N PRO A 400 28.40 2.52 16.10
CA PRO A 400 28.88 2.72 14.73
C PRO A 400 27.74 2.88 13.72
N TRP A 401 27.87 3.86 12.84
CA TRP A 401 26.93 4.18 11.77
C TRP A 401 27.63 4.34 10.43
N LYS A 402 26.94 3.94 9.36
CA LYS A 402 27.32 4.20 7.97
C LYS A 402 26.23 4.98 7.29
N LYS A 403 26.58 5.92 6.42
CA LYS A 403 25.65 6.71 5.63
C LYS A 403 26.24 6.96 4.24
N ALA A 404 25.48 6.72 3.18
CA ALA A 404 25.87 7.11 1.83
C ALA A 404 25.80 8.64 1.68
N THR A 405 26.65 9.18 0.83
CA THR A 405 26.61 10.58 0.41
C THR A 405 25.94 10.69 -0.96
N PRO A 406 25.35 11.86 -1.33
CA PRO A 406 24.63 12.03 -2.59
C PRO A 406 25.48 11.77 -3.85
N ASP A 407 26.78 11.92 -3.76
CA ASP A 407 27.79 11.70 -4.80
C ASP A 407 28.27 10.25 -4.91
N GLY A 408 27.63 9.33 -4.18
CA GLY A 408 27.93 7.89 -4.21
C GLY A 408 29.04 7.45 -3.26
N GLY A 409 29.56 8.34 -2.46
CA GLY A 409 30.52 8.05 -1.39
C GLY A 409 29.84 7.53 -0.12
N ARG A 410 30.58 7.50 0.98
CA ARG A 410 30.08 7.07 2.30
C ARG A 410 30.69 7.82 3.46
N GLN A 411 29.92 7.98 4.51
CA GLN A 411 30.38 8.41 5.83
C GLN A 411 30.36 7.24 6.81
N VAL A 412 31.39 7.19 7.68
CA VAL A 412 31.49 6.27 8.82
C VAL A 412 31.67 7.11 10.07
N LEU A 413 30.80 6.93 11.02
CA LEU A 413 30.79 7.73 12.26
C LEU A 413 30.28 6.90 13.43
N THR A 414 30.51 7.42 14.64
CA THR A 414 29.88 6.88 15.85
C THR A 414 28.78 7.83 16.31
N MET A 415 27.67 7.26 16.80
CA MET A 415 26.56 8.00 17.38
C MET A 415 26.51 7.76 18.90
N LEU A 416 26.24 8.79 19.64
CA LEU A 416 25.95 8.74 21.08
C LEU A 416 24.69 9.58 21.33
N ASP A 417 23.64 8.95 21.84
CA ASP A 417 22.35 9.58 22.10
C ASP A 417 21.79 10.37 20.89
N GLY A 418 21.89 9.76 19.70
CA GLY A 418 21.41 10.34 18.45
C GLY A 418 22.29 11.43 17.85
N LYS A 419 23.46 11.71 18.44
CA LYS A 419 24.39 12.75 17.99
C LYS A 419 25.73 12.14 17.57
N PRO A 420 26.41 12.72 16.55
CA PRO A 420 27.78 12.34 16.24
C PRO A 420 28.71 12.48 17.44
N GLU A 421 29.53 11.47 17.66
CA GLU A 421 30.55 11.42 18.75
C GLU A 421 31.85 10.84 18.23
N GLY A 422 32.98 11.46 18.55
CA GLY A 422 34.29 11.03 18.09
C GLY A 422 34.54 11.29 16.62
N LYS A 423 35.24 10.38 15.97
CA LYS A 423 35.68 10.52 14.58
C LYS A 423 34.57 10.26 13.58
N LEU A 424 34.43 11.15 12.59
CA LEU A 424 33.69 10.95 11.35
C LEU A 424 34.70 10.85 10.20
N GLU A 425 34.57 9.86 9.36
CA GLU A 425 35.30 9.69 8.11
C GLU A 425 34.33 9.73 6.93
N GLN A 426 34.66 10.52 5.92
CA GLN A 426 33.97 10.53 4.63
C GLN A 426 34.89 10.03 3.53
N TYR A 427 34.33 9.17 2.70
CA TYR A 427 35.01 8.55 1.58
C TYR A 427 34.28 8.88 0.28
N ALA A 428 34.99 9.13 -0.78
CA ALA A 428 34.48 9.26 -2.14
C ALA A 428 33.91 7.94 -2.65
N ALA A 429 33.24 7.98 -3.81
CA ALA A 429 32.67 6.79 -4.45
C ALA A 429 33.71 5.74 -4.82
N ASP A 430 34.93 6.14 -5.14
CA ASP A 430 36.09 5.26 -5.41
C ASP A 430 36.72 4.67 -4.14
N GLY A 431 36.27 5.09 -2.96
CA GLY A 431 36.74 4.64 -1.67
C GLY A 431 37.89 5.45 -1.10
N GLN A 432 38.33 6.54 -1.75
CA GLN A 432 39.35 7.43 -1.20
C GLN A 432 38.80 8.27 -0.04
N LEU A 433 39.63 8.50 0.96
CA LEU A 433 39.33 9.33 2.11
C LEU A 433 39.31 10.80 1.67
N GLU A 434 38.19 11.51 1.87
CA GLU A 434 38.02 12.90 1.53
C GLU A 434 38.05 13.84 2.74
N LEU A 435 37.50 13.35 3.89
CA LEU A 435 37.30 14.20 5.05
C LEU A 435 37.39 13.37 6.33
N VAL A 436 38.05 13.96 7.32
CA VAL A 436 38.04 13.49 8.72
C VAL A 436 37.62 14.64 9.60
N GLU A 437 36.63 14.43 10.41
CA GLU A 437 36.14 15.38 11.41
C GLU A 437 36.02 14.71 12.76
N HIS A 438 36.05 15.51 13.83
CA HIS A 438 35.84 15.02 15.19
C HIS A 438 34.70 15.79 15.84
N TYR A 439 33.84 15.04 16.51
CA TYR A 439 32.64 15.55 17.16
C TYR A 439 32.60 15.19 18.64
N ARG A 440 32.01 16.07 19.41
CA ARG A 440 31.62 15.80 20.80
C ARG A 440 30.14 16.20 20.97
N LEU A 441 29.28 15.22 21.23
CA LEU A 441 27.82 15.39 21.37
C LEU A 441 27.19 16.18 20.24
N GLY A 442 27.63 15.94 18.99
CA GLY A 442 27.11 16.60 17.78
C GLY A 442 27.72 17.96 17.44
N VAL A 443 28.68 18.43 18.25
CA VAL A 443 29.43 19.66 18.02
C VAL A 443 30.80 19.33 17.47
N LEU A 444 31.24 20.03 16.43
CA LEU A 444 32.57 19.85 15.86
C LEU A 444 33.65 20.25 16.91
N GLU A 445 34.48 19.30 17.27
CA GLU A 445 35.46 19.43 18.36
C GLU A 445 36.73 18.64 18.06
N GLY A 446 37.86 19.30 17.99
CA GLY A 446 39.13 18.64 17.70
C GLY A 446 39.61 18.83 16.25
N PRO A 447 40.51 17.96 15.76
CA PRO A 447 41.11 18.10 14.43
C PRO A 447 40.12 17.81 13.30
N MET A 448 40.32 18.53 12.20
CA MET A 448 39.64 18.30 10.92
C MET A 448 40.70 18.24 9.81
N GLU A 449 40.59 17.25 8.93
CA GLU A 449 41.43 17.11 7.75
C GLU A 449 40.58 16.84 6.51
N SER A 450 40.93 17.42 5.36
CA SER A 450 40.38 17.01 4.08
C SER A 450 41.48 16.75 3.05
N PHE A 451 41.13 15.96 2.05
CA PHE A 451 42.09 15.46 1.07
C PHE A 451 41.60 15.79 -0.36
N TYR A 452 42.57 15.91 -1.27
CA TYR A 452 42.32 15.98 -2.71
C TYR A 452 41.99 14.57 -3.26
N PRO A 453 41.39 14.47 -4.47
CA PRO A 453 41.07 13.17 -5.07
C PRO A 453 42.26 12.24 -5.30
N ASP A 454 43.50 12.76 -5.27
CA ASP A 454 44.73 11.99 -5.35
C ASP A 454 45.26 11.52 -3.96
N GLY A 455 44.49 11.78 -2.89
CA GLY A 455 44.81 11.42 -1.50
C GLY A 455 45.75 12.38 -0.80
N LYS A 456 46.24 13.43 -1.46
CA LYS A 456 47.08 14.44 -0.82
C LYS A 456 46.26 15.36 0.07
N ARG A 457 46.91 15.87 1.11
CA ARG A 457 46.25 16.76 2.08
C ARG A 457 45.82 18.07 1.43
N ARG A 458 44.56 18.41 1.58
CA ARG A 458 43.95 19.67 1.10
C ARG A 458 43.82 20.67 2.24
N TYR A 459 43.37 20.23 3.39
CA TYR A 459 43.07 21.07 4.54
C TYR A 459 43.41 20.38 5.84
N GLN A 460 43.87 21.15 6.81
CA GLN A 460 44.06 20.74 8.20
C GLN A 460 43.67 21.90 9.09
N GLY A 461 42.88 21.65 10.12
CA GLY A 461 42.47 22.65 11.10
C GLY A 461 42.03 22.01 12.40
N SER A 462 41.66 22.85 13.35
CA SER A 462 41.11 22.43 14.63
C SER A 462 39.91 23.27 15.01
N PHE A 463 39.00 22.64 15.75
CA PHE A 463 37.75 23.25 16.18
C PHE A 463 37.56 23.05 17.68
N ALA A 464 36.97 24.05 18.33
CA ALA A 464 36.51 23.97 19.70
C ALA A 464 35.09 24.60 19.78
N ASP A 465 34.12 23.89 20.35
CA ASP A 465 32.72 24.31 20.44
C ASP A 465 32.13 24.73 19.08
N GLY A 466 32.45 24.02 17.98
CA GLY A 466 32.00 24.28 16.62
C GLY A 466 32.69 25.46 15.93
N LYS A 467 33.68 26.10 16.57
CA LYS A 467 34.39 27.26 16.04
C LYS A 467 35.85 26.88 15.76
N ARG A 468 36.44 27.46 14.70
CA ARG A 468 37.85 27.30 14.44
C ARG A 468 38.67 27.78 15.65
N ASP A 469 39.58 26.95 16.12
CA ASP A 469 40.48 27.27 17.22
C ASP A 469 41.83 26.57 16.99
N GLY A 470 42.92 27.32 16.98
CA GLY A 470 44.25 26.84 16.63
C GLY A 470 44.69 27.16 15.21
N VAL A 471 45.65 26.40 14.71
CA VAL A 471 46.21 26.60 13.36
C VAL A 471 45.37 25.94 12.29
N GLU A 472 45.04 26.72 11.26
CA GLU A 472 44.42 26.25 10.04
C GLU A 472 45.43 26.29 8.89
N THR A 473 45.54 25.23 8.12
CA THR A 473 46.37 25.17 6.91
C THR A 473 45.54 24.69 5.73
N LEU A 474 45.58 25.44 4.66
CA LEU A 474 45.11 24.99 3.35
C LEU A 474 46.32 24.73 2.47
N PHE A 475 46.33 23.66 1.73
CA PHE A 475 47.43 23.28 0.84
C PHE A 475 47.07 23.51 -0.62
N TYR A 476 48.04 23.75 -1.48
CA TYR A 476 47.92 23.66 -2.91
C TYR A 476 47.65 22.22 -3.36
N PRO A 477 47.19 21.97 -4.59
CA PRO A 477 46.89 20.60 -5.06
C PRO A 477 48.06 19.64 -5.04
N ASP A 478 49.30 20.08 -4.91
CA ASP A 478 50.47 19.24 -4.69
C ASP A 478 50.47 18.58 -3.28
N GLY A 479 49.66 19.10 -2.35
CA GLY A 479 49.51 18.60 -0.97
C GLY A 479 50.71 18.86 -0.05
N GLU A 480 51.73 19.53 -0.54
CA GLU A 480 52.98 19.80 0.18
C GLU A 480 53.13 21.28 0.53
N VAL A 481 52.85 22.15 -0.39
CA VAL A 481 52.97 23.60 -0.21
C VAL A 481 51.69 24.16 0.41
N PRO A 482 51.78 24.80 1.59
CA PRO A 482 50.68 25.54 2.16
C PRO A 482 50.31 26.73 1.27
N GLN A 483 49.02 26.89 0.98
CA GLN A 483 48.46 28.10 0.40
C GLN A 483 48.38 29.21 1.47
N PHE A 484 47.91 28.81 2.65
CA PHE A 484 47.95 29.66 3.84
C PHE A 484 48.08 28.88 5.13
N HIS A 485 48.65 29.54 6.15
CA HIS A 485 48.54 29.24 7.56
C HIS A 485 47.83 30.39 8.25
N ARG A 486 46.75 30.07 8.97
CA ARG A 486 45.98 31.04 9.73
C ARG A 486 45.84 30.55 11.18
N ASN A 487 45.92 31.50 12.09
CA ASN A 487 45.68 31.20 13.48
C ASN A 487 44.29 31.72 13.89
N TRP A 488 43.57 30.90 14.58
CA TRP A 488 42.21 31.18 15.02
C TRP A 488 42.12 31.03 16.55
N HIS A 489 41.29 31.88 17.16
CA HIS A 489 40.86 31.74 18.53
C HIS A 489 39.37 31.98 18.63
N LYS A 490 38.63 30.94 19.03
CA LYS A 490 37.15 30.97 19.15
C LYS A 490 36.44 31.51 17.90
N GLY A 491 36.92 31.17 16.72
CA GLY A 491 36.33 31.55 15.42
C GLY A 491 36.74 32.90 14.87
N VAL A 492 37.66 33.61 15.51
CA VAL A 492 38.22 34.87 15.01
C VAL A 492 39.73 34.72 14.76
N LEU A 493 40.26 35.44 13.75
CA LEU A 493 41.67 35.41 13.45
C LEU A 493 42.47 36.00 14.65
N HIS A 494 43.47 35.24 15.10
CA HIS A 494 44.31 35.65 16.23
C HIS A 494 45.72 35.04 16.12
N GLY A 495 46.77 35.88 16.09
CA GLY A 495 48.14 35.42 15.90
C GLY A 495 48.64 35.59 14.48
N VAL A 496 49.75 34.97 14.14
CA VAL A 496 50.45 35.14 12.85
C VAL A 496 49.69 34.35 11.75
N ASN A 497 49.44 35.04 10.62
CA ASN A 497 48.85 34.45 9.44
C ASN A 497 49.80 34.66 8.26
N ILE A 498 49.98 33.59 7.47
CA ILE A 498 50.89 33.60 6.31
C ILE A 498 50.15 33.07 5.11
N GLU A 499 50.24 33.78 4.00
CA GLU A 499 49.84 33.27 2.68
C GLU A 499 51.09 32.98 1.86
N HIS A 500 51.08 31.94 1.04
CA HIS A 500 52.20 31.52 0.22
C HIS A 500 51.82 31.51 -1.26
N PHE A 501 52.80 31.72 -2.11
CA PHE A 501 52.72 31.34 -3.53
C PHE A 501 52.89 29.82 -3.70
N GLN A 502 52.54 29.30 -4.85
CA GLN A 502 52.65 27.87 -5.15
C GLN A 502 54.12 27.37 -5.10
N ASN A 503 55.11 28.25 -5.27
CA ASN A 503 56.53 27.95 -5.13
C ASN A 503 57.02 27.89 -3.67
N GLY A 504 56.10 27.98 -2.68
CA GLY A 504 56.36 27.90 -1.25
C GLY A 504 56.87 29.20 -0.61
N LYS A 505 57.18 30.26 -1.40
CA LYS A 505 57.58 31.53 -0.83
C LYS A 505 56.37 32.30 -0.26
N PRO A 506 56.57 33.07 0.81
CA PRO A 506 55.48 33.86 1.38
C PRO A 506 55.00 34.92 0.38
N LYS A 507 53.66 35.08 0.31
CA LYS A 507 52.93 36.11 -0.42
C LYS A 507 52.56 37.25 0.51
N GLN A 508 52.12 36.90 1.73
CA GLN A 508 51.77 37.84 2.77
C GLN A 508 52.13 37.25 4.14
N ILE A 509 52.66 38.09 5.01
CA ILE A 509 52.85 37.77 6.44
C ILE A 509 52.23 38.90 7.25
N GLY A 510 51.38 38.57 8.23
CA GLY A 510 50.81 39.55 9.13
C GLY A 510 50.27 38.88 10.40
N ALA A 511 49.93 39.68 11.37
CA ALA A 511 49.33 39.22 12.60
C ALA A 511 47.96 39.85 12.85
N TYR A 512 47.12 39.08 13.57
CA TYR A 512 45.79 39.53 13.98
C TYR A 512 45.65 39.43 15.49
N ASN A 513 44.92 40.39 16.07
CA ASN A 513 44.48 40.32 17.45
C ASN A 513 42.97 40.45 17.50
N MET A 514 42.30 39.33 17.84
CA MET A 514 40.83 39.24 17.90
C MET A 514 40.13 39.81 16.65
N GLY A 515 40.63 39.40 15.47
CA GLY A 515 40.08 39.76 14.16
C GLY A 515 40.64 41.06 13.55
N ASN A 516 41.31 41.87 14.32
CA ASN A 516 41.92 43.12 13.86
C ASN A 516 43.40 42.93 13.47
N LYS A 517 43.81 43.52 12.35
CA LYS A 517 45.21 43.53 11.99
C LYS A 517 46.03 44.20 13.08
N THR A 518 47.23 43.68 13.35
CA THR A 518 48.13 44.23 14.35
C THR A 518 49.60 44.00 13.96
N GLY A 519 50.47 44.92 14.34
CA GLY A 519 51.89 44.83 14.01
C GLY A 519 52.20 45.01 12.54
N ARG A 520 53.23 44.32 12.05
CA ARG A 520 53.70 44.48 10.66
C ARG A 520 52.99 43.55 9.72
N PHE A 521 52.47 44.08 8.59
CA PHE A 521 51.97 43.35 7.42
C PHE A 521 52.95 43.53 6.29
N GLN A 522 53.47 42.41 5.76
CA GLN A 522 54.46 42.37 4.72
C GLN A 522 53.89 41.67 3.48
N TYR A 523 54.10 42.22 2.31
CA TYR A 523 53.65 41.67 1.04
C TYR A 523 54.86 41.44 0.13
N PHE A 524 54.90 40.28 -0.52
CA PHE A 524 56.04 39.84 -1.30
C PHE A 524 55.65 39.51 -2.74
N ARG A 525 56.60 39.53 -3.64
CA ARG A 525 56.53 38.95 -4.98
C ARG A 525 56.82 37.44 -4.89
N ASP A 526 56.53 36.74 -5.99
CA ASP A 526 56.77 35.31 -6.13
C ASP A 526 58.27 34.92 -6.13
N ASP A 527 59.14 35.85 -6.43
CA ASP A 527 60.59 35.69 -6.27
C ASP A 527 61.09 35.88 -4.81
N GLY A 528 60.21 36.30 -3.89
CA GLY A 528 60.45 36.52 -2.47
C GLY A 528 60.88 37.95 -2.12
N GLN A 529 60.85 38.89 -3.10
CA GLN A 529 61.20 40.28 -2.81
C GLN A 529 60.04 40.97 -2.07
N LEU A 530 60.35 41.72 -1.01
CA LEU A 530 59.39 42.56 -0.29
C LEU A 530 58.90 43.70 -1.18
N ILE A 531 57.56 43.85 -1.33
CA ILE A 531 56.91 44.88 -2.12
C ILE A 531 56.42 46.01 -1.23
N GLU A 532 55.82 45.66 -0.12
CA GLU A 532 55.11 46.60 0.76
C GLU A 532 55.16 46.11 2.23
N GLU A 533 55.30 47.07 3.11
CA GLU A 533 55.17 46.84 4.57
C GLU A 533 54.24 47.92 5.14
N THR A 534 53.26 47.52 5.90
CA THR A 534 52.34 48.41 6.62
C THR A 534 52.30 48.04 8.08
N VAL A 535 52.29 49.02 8.99
CA VAL A 535 52.19 48.78 10.44
C VAL A 535 50.80 49.21 10.91
N TYR A 536 50.13 48.29 11.61
CA TYR A 536 48.79 48.49 12.16
C TYR A 536 48.82 48.62 13.68
#